data_d5f8ea302121369718808ba8a3242b18
#
_entry.id   d5f8ea302121369718808ba8a3242b18
#
_cell.length_a   1.000
_cell.length_b   1.000
_cell.length_c   1.000
_cell.angle_alpha   90.00
_cell.angle_beta   90.00
_cell.angle_gamma   90.00
#
_symmetry.space_group_name_H-M   'P 1'
#
loop_
_entity.id
_entity.type
_entity.pdbx_description
1 polymer ?
#
loop_
_entity_poly.entity_id
_entity_poly.type
_entity_poly.pdbx_seq_one_letter_code
_entity_poly.pdbx_strand_id
1 'polypeptide(L)'
;MKKKVWIWVAAIVGILIIASTGTYLYANAGTKQVSKDNGVMNISVQKVSEQELVESILVTGKIVPESEQKVYLEPEKGEIIEFKVTENQAVKAGDPLVVYDSSKIESELKKAVREKELLQSRGKTEQSQIADFTKRLAEAKKKLETQGTSTGEGAPEGLLTQEDINQLSNEKVQQEMQYENTKTEITSAEDRIKEFNAQKNQMTVVSKMDGIIVKVNQNPVNTEAGATEPVIHIISSQPYKVIGSMSEFDTVKIKEGQPVIIRPKVFKDREWKGTVESVSQFPNADGGGGEGFQGGGGAGNVTMYPFKVVITDDTSELRQGFHVSLEIKAGDAAKKIAIPHPALIDEAGIKVVYILKDGKLERREVQTGVMNDAFIQVTSGVSPGELAVLTPTEEMHDGMEVTDYDEVK
;
A
#
# COMPACT_ATOMS: atom_id res chain seq x y z
N MET A 1 -18.40 99.93 32.11
CA MET A 1 -19.67 99.20 32.30
C MET A 1 -19.96 98.08 31.26
N LYS A 2 -19.09 97.84 30.29
CA LYS A 2 -19.39 96.84 29.23
C LYS A 2 -18.97 95.38 29.51
N LYS A 3 -18.17 95.01 30.54
CA LYS A 3 -17.72 93.68 30.86
C LYS A 3 -18.71 92.87 31.71
N LYS A 4 -19.55 93.49 32.50
CA LYS A 4 -20.54 92.81 33.35
C LYS A 4 -21.75 92.31 32.57
N VAL A 5 -22.15 92.95 31.50
CA VAL A 5 -23.29 92.52 30.66
C VAL A 5 -22.98 91.24 29.88
N TRP A 6 -21.72 91.10 29.43
CA TRP A 6 -21.31 89.94 28.66
C TRP A 6 -21.29 88.69 29.48
N ILE A 7 -21.00 88.75 30.80
CA ILE A 7 -21.03 87.62 31.71
C ILE A 7 -22.47 87.09 31.92
N TRP A 8 -23.41 88.09 32.02
CA TRP A 8 -24.81 87.74 32.16
C TRP A 8 -25.43 87.14 30.90
N VAL A 9 -25.03 87.61 29.73
CA VAL A 9 -25.43 87.00 28.45
C VAL A 9 -24.87 85.65 28.27
N ALA A 10 -23.63 85.39 28.61
CA ALA A 10 -23.02 84.04 28.58
C ALA A 10 -23.69 83.08 29.56
N ALA A 11 -24.11 83.55 30.75
CA ALA A 11 -24.85 82.67 31.74
C ALA A 11 -26.23 82.31 31.24
N ILE A 12 -26.96 83.29 30.59
CA ILE A 12 -28.29 82.99 30.03
C ILE A 12 -28.23 81.98 28.85
N VAL A 13 -27.22 82.16 27.96
CA VAL A 13 -26.99 81.19 26.84
C VAL A 13 -26.61 79.80 27.37
N GLY A 14 -25.77 79.76 28.40
CA GLY A 14 -25.43 78.49 29.05
C GLY A 14 -26.68 77.76 29.66
N ILE A 15 -27.58 78.50 30.32
CA ILE A 15 -28.81 77.96 30.90
C ILE A 15 -29.78 77.51 29.79
N LEU A 16 -29.87 78.19 28.66
CA LEU A 16 -30.68 77.80 27.52
C LEU A 16 -30.15 76.51 26.82
N ILE A 17 -28.84 76.37 26.74
CA ILE A 17 -28.24 75.13 26.21
C ILE A 17 -28.48 73.90 27.13
N ILE A 18 -28.35 74.16 28.44
CA ILE A 18 -28.64 73.05 29.44
C ILE A 18 -30.13 72.70 29.44
N ALA A 19 -31.04 73.70 29.33
CA ALA A 19 -32.45 73.41 29.21
C ALA A 19 -32.84 72.74 27.91
N SER A 20 -32.25 73.07 26.79
CA SER A 20 -32.50 72.39 25.49
C SER A 20 -31.94 70.97 25.42
N THR A 21 -30.74 70.78 26.00
CA THR A 21 -30.20 69.36 26.12
C THR A 21 -30.96 68.55 27.13
N GLY A 22 -31.43 69.14 28.24
CA GLY A 22 -32.27 68.45 29.20
C GLY A 22 -33.63 68.03 28.62
N THR A 23 -34.29 68.88 27.86
CA THR A 23 -35.55 68.58 27.18
C THR A 23 -35.33 67.56 26.02
N TYR A 24 -34.22 67.60 25.31
CA TYR A 24 -33.88 66.70 24.26
C TYR A 24 -33.60 65.25 24.86
N LEU A 25 -32.88 65.21 25.98
CA LEU A 25 -32.63 63.95 26.68
C LEU A 25 -33.92 63.44 27.37
N TYR A 26 -34.81 64.28 27.87
CA TYR A 26 -36.08 63.89 28.46
C TYR A 26 -37.10 63.45 27.40
N ALA A 27 -37.12 64.09 26.23
CA ALA A 27 -37.96 63.67 25.14
C ALA A 27 -37.50 62.36 24.49
N ASN A 28 -36.19 62.09 24.54
CA ASN A 28 -35.61 60.85 24.00
C ASN A 28 -35.56 59.74 25.07
N ALA A 29 -35.76 60.00 26.36
CA ALA A 29 -35.90 59.05 27.44
C ALA A 29 -37.37 58.61 27.68
N GLY A 30 -38.30 59.23 27.00
CA GLY A 30 -39.69 58.90 27.06
C GLY A 30 -40.13 57.92 26.02
N THR A 31 -40.58 56.76 26.48
CA THR A 31 -41.21 55.67 25.79
C THR A 31 -40.26 54.64 25.16
N LYS A 32 -39.53 53.91 26.00
CA LYS A 32 -39.58 52.48 25.76
C LYS A 32 -41.05 52.07 25.94
N GLN A 33 -41.83 52.07 24.86
CA GLN A 33 -42.98 51.23 24.74
C GLN A 33 -42.44 49.82 25.04
N VAL A 34 -42.77 49.29 26.16
CA VAL A 34 -42.83 47.85 26.35
C VAL A 34 -43.90 47.44 25.33
N SER A 35 -43.47 47.19 24.10
CA SER A 35 -44.19 46.26 23.25
C SER A 35 -44.34 45.05 24.13
N LYS A 36 -45.56 44.69 24.51
CA LYS A 36 -45.88 43.30 24.69
C LYS A 36 -45.68 42.68 23.31
N ASP A 37 -44.44 42.39 23.03
CA ASP A 37 -44.09 41.38 22.06
C ASP A 37 -44.73 40.12 22.66
N ASN A 38 -45.90 39.81 22.17
CA ASN A 38 -46.35 38.43 22.17
C ASN A 38 -45.30 37.73 21.37
N GLY A 39 -44.25 37.27 22.06
CA GLY A 39 -43.10 36.63 21.43
C GLY A 39 -43.59 35.46 20.63
N VAL A 40 -43.85 35.72 19.35
CA VAL A 40 -43.92 34.68 18.34
C VAL A 40 -42.48 34.18 18.29
N MET A 41 -42.16 33.20 19.11
CA MET A 41 -40.89 32.50 18.97
C MET A 41 -40.93 31.83 17.60
N ASN A 42 -40.19 32.41 16.65
CA ASN A 42 -39.97 31.72 15.40
C ASN A 42 -39.03 30.56 15.65
N ILE A 43 -39.56 29.34 15.60
CA ILE A 43 -38.83 28.12 15.89
C ILE A 43 -38.49 27.45 14.58
N SER A 44 -37.21 27.13 14.38
CA SER A 44 -36.81 26.30 13.25
C SER A 44 -36.99 24.82 13.61
N VAL A 45 -37.71 24.11 12.76
CA VAL A 45 -37.95 22.65 12.92
C VAL A 45 -37.45 21.92 11.70
N GLN A 46 -37.02 20.72 11.88
CA GLN A 46 -36.65 19.80 10.82
C GLN A 46 -37.36 18.48 10.97
N LYS A 47 -37.79 17.92 9.84
CA LYS A 47 -38.45 16.64 9.80
C LYS A 47 -37.46 15.52 10.11
N VAL A 48 -37.77 14.71 11.12
CA VAL A 48 -37.03 13.50 11.44
C VAL A 48 -37.08 12.55 10.26
N SER A 49 -35.97 12.21 9.69
CA SER A 49 -35.85 11.36 8.52
C SER A 49 -34.84 10.25 8.73
N GLU A 50 -34.94 9.23 7.89
CA GLU A 50 -33.91 8.21 7.82
C GLU A 50 -32.73 8.75 7.03
N GLN A 51 -31.56 8.77 7.67
CA GLN A 51 -30.30 9.19 7.08
C GLN A 51 -29.33 8.00 7.00
N GLU A 52 -28.51 7.96 5.98
CA GLU A 52 -27.38 7.04 5.92
C GLU A 52 -26.30 7.51 6.90
N LEU A 53 -26.30 6.93 8.09
CA LEU A 53 -25.30 7.21 9.10
C LEU A 53 -24.23 6.14 9.05
N VAL A 54 -23.07 6.55 8.57
CA VAL A 54 -21.85 5.73 8.60
C VAL A 54 -20.95 6.27 9.69
N GLU A 55 -20.57 5.41 10.61
CA GLU A 55 -19.58 5.76 11.64
C GLU A 55 -18.23 6.00 10.96
N SER A 56 -17.61 7.15 11.23
CA SER A 56 -16.27 7.46 10.73
C SER A 56 -15.25 7.22 11.85
N ILE A 57 -14.24 6.39 11.56
CA ILE A 57 -13.12 6.15 12.46
C ILE A 57 -11.91 6.94 11.95
N LEU A 58 -11.37 7.81 12.79
CA LEU A 58 -10.22 8.64 12.48
C LEU A 58 -8.95 7.98 13.02
N VAL A 59 -8.05 7.64 12.09
CA VAL A 59 -6.74 7.09 12.42
C VAL A 59 -5.64 7.83 11.68
N THR A 60 -4.41 7.64 12.10
CA THR A 60 -3.25 8.23 11.43
C THR A 60 -2.39 7.16 10.78
N GLY A 61 -1.72 7.55 9.71
CA GLY A 61 -0.82 6.66 8.98
C GLY A 61 0.32 7.41 8.31
N LYS A 62 1.15 6.63 7.62
CA LYS A 62 2.29 7.09 6.85
C LYS A 62 2.23 6.51 5.44
N ILE A 63 2.52 7.32 4.44
CA ILE A 63 2.61 6.88 3.05
C ILE A 63 3.88 6.08 2.86
N VAL A 64 3.73 4.89 2.29
CA VAL A 64 4.84 3.99 1.93
C VAL A 64 4.68 3.55 0.47
N PRO A 65 5.77 3.15 -0.21
CA PRO A 65 5.66 2.55 -1.53
C PRO A 65 4.88 1.22 -1.44
N GLU A 66 4.24 0.82 -2.53
CA GLU A 66 3.52 -0.45 -2.59
C GLU A 66 4.46 -1.63 -2.38
N SER A 67 5.65 -1.55 -2.94
CA SER A 67 6.69 -2.57 -2.83
C SER A 67 8.07 -1.93 -2.71
N GLU A 68 8.96 -2.64 -2.05
CA GLU A 68 10.37 -2.29 -1.94
C GLU A 68 11.23 -3.54 -2.15
N GLN A 69 12.42 -3.34 -2.71
CA GLN A 69 13.44 -4.36 -2.83
C GLN A 69 14.72 -3.88 -2.14
N LYS A 70 15.19 -4.64 -1.18
CA LYS A 70 16.48 -4.44 -0.53
C LYS A 70 17.43 -5.53 -1.00
N VAL A 71 18.55 -5.13 -1.56
CA VAL A 71 19.62 -6.03 -1.98
C VAL A 71 20.68 -5.97 -0.90
N TYR A 72 21.02 -7.12 -0.35
CA TYR A 72 22.08 -7.26 0.67
C TYR A 72 23.34 -7.83 0.06
N LEU A 73 24.47 -7.57 0.69
CA LEU A 73 25.72 -8.22 0.34
C LEU A 73 25.60 -9.74 0.56
N GLU A 74 26.01 -10.52 -0.45
CA GLU A 74 26.08 -11.98 -0.38
C GLU A 74 27.56 -12.40 -0.35
N PRO A 75 28.15 -12.61 0.84
CA PRO A 75 29.60 -12.90 0.96
C PRO A 75 30.03 -14.16 0.20
N GLU A 76 29.12 -15.11 0.01
CA GLU A 76 29.37 -16.35 -0.73
C GLU A 76 29.69 -16.10 -2.21
N LYS A 77 29.20 -14.99 -2.78
CA LYS A 77 29.46 -14.59 -4.18
C LYS A 77 30.77 -13.86 -4.37
N GLY A 78 31.47 -13.50 -3.27
CA GLY A 78 32.72 -12.78 -3.32
C GLY A 78 32.56 -11.27 -3.31
N GLU A 79 33.47 -10.57 -3.97
CA GLU A 79 33.51 -9.11 -4.00
C GLU A 79 32.63 -8.53 -5.11
N ILE A 80 32.00 -7.38 -4.85
CA ILE A 80 31.30 -6.59 -5.84
C ILE A 80 32.35 -5.81 -6.65
N ILE A 81 32.37 -6.01 -7.95
CA ILE A 81 33.29 -5.30 -8.86
C ILE A 81 32.65 -4.05 -9.48
N GLU A 82 31.31 -4.03 -9.60
CA GLU A 82 30.64 -2.92 -10.27
C GLU A 82 29.21 -2.75 -9.76
N PHE A 83 28.84 -1.48 -9.50
CA PHE A 83 27.46 -1.05 -9.32
C PHE A 83 26.97 -0.47 -10.66
N LYS A 84 25.93 -1.06 -11.23
CA LYS A 84 25.37 -0.65 -12.54
C LYS A 84 24.35 0.48 -12.43
N VAL A 85 24.02 0.90 -11.22
CA VAL A 85 22.99 1.89 -10.92
C VAL A 85 23.49 2.96 -9.97
N THR A 86 22.84 4.12 -10.03
CA THR A 86 23.10 5.27 -9.16
C THR A 86 21.83 5.67 -8.40
N GLU A 87 22.00 6.43 -7.30
CA GLU A 87 20.86 6.95 -6.55
C GLU A 87 19.97 7.83 -7.43
N ASN A 88 18.65 7.79 -7.19
CA ASN A 88 17.59 8.46 -7.96
C ASN A 88 17.42 7.98 -9.41
N GLN A 89 18.08 6.89 -9.81
CA GLN A 89 17.90 6.28 -11.12
C GLN A 89 16.63 5.43 -11.13
N ALA A 90 15.84 5.55 -12.21
CA ALA A 90 14.73 4.65 -12.47
C ALA A 90 15.25 3.33 -13.05
N VAL A 91 14.73 2.21 -12.58
CA VAL A 91 15.07 0.85 -13.01
C VAL A 91 13.80 0.06 -13.30
N LYS A 92 13.94 -0.92 -14.20
CA LYS A 92 12.89 -1.89 -14.52
C LYS A 92 13.25 -3.27 -14.00
N ALA A 93 12.24 -4.11 -13.85
CA ALA A 93 12.45 -5.52 -13.55
C ALA A 93 13.37 -6.15 -14.61
N GLY A 94 14.45 -6.82 -14.17
CA GLY A 94 15.49 -7.40 -15.00
C GLY A 94 16.73 -6.52 -15.21
N ASP A 95 16.68 -5.23 -14.88
CA ASP A 95 17.85 -4.36 -15.00
C ASP A 95 18.96 -4.80 -14.03
N PRO A 96 20.24 -4.83 -14.49
CA PRO A 96 21.36 -5.20 -13.66
C PRO A 96 21.65 -4.12 -12.60
N LEU A 97 21.81 -4.55 -11.35
CA LEU A 97 22.04 -3.68 -10.20
C LEU A 97 23.50 -3.74 -9.74
N VAL A 98 23.98 -4.96 -9.50
CA VAL A 98 25.31 -5.24 -8.95
C VAL A 98 25.92 -6.42 -9.69
N VAL A 99 27.20 -6.33 -9.95
CA VAL A 99 28.00 -7.40 -10.55
C VAL A 99 29.07 -7.84 -9.57
N TYR A 100 29.08 -9.13 -9.24
CA TYR A 100 30.11 -9.79 -8.47
C TYR A 100 31.24 -10.28 -9.36
N ASP A 101 32.42 -10.54 -8.80
CA ASP A 101 33.56 -11.08 -9.54
C ASP A 101 33.26 -12.50 -10.05
N SER A 102 33.15 -12.64 -11.37
CA SER A 102 32.92 -13.91 -12.05
C SER A 102 34.16 -14.53 -12.65
N SER A 103 35.35 -13.94 -12.46
CA SER A 103 36.61 -14.31 -13.13
C SER A 103 36.94 -15.80 -12.95
N LYS A 104 36.71 -16.34 -11.77
CA LYS A 104 36.93 -17.78 -11.46
C LYS A 104 35.96 -18.66 -12.26
N ILE A 105 34.67 -18.32 -12.27
CA ILE A 105 33.64 -19.07 -12.97
C ILE A 105 33.88 -19.00 -14.49
N GLU A 106 34.26 -17.85 -15.03
CA GLU A 106 34.59 -17.68 -16.44
C GLU A 106 35.82 -18.53 -16.85
N SER A 107 36.79 -18.62 -15.96
CA SER A 107 37.95 -19.47 -16.17
C SER A 107 37.59 -20.95 -16.24
N GLU A 108 36.74 -21.42 -15.32
CA GLU A 108 36.26 -22.81 -15.32
C GLU A 108 35.34 -23.11 -16.52
N LEU A 109 34.45 -22.16 -16.86
CA LEU A 109 33.60 -22.26 -18.05
C LEU A 109 34.46 -22.41 -19.33
N LYS A 110 35.52 -21.61 -19.47
CA LYS A 110 36.42 -21.68 -20.61
C LYS A 110 37.19 -23.02 -20.66
N LYS A 111 37.53 -23.60 -19.52
CA LYS A 111 38.13 -24.96 -19.46
C LYS A 111 37.12 -26.02 -19.91
N ALA A 112 35.89 -25.98 -19.39
CA ALA A 112 34.83 -26.92 -19.74
C ALA A 112 34.47 -26.87 -21.24
N VAL A 113 34.44 -25.68 -21.83
CA VAL A 113 34.21 -25.51 -23.27
C VAL A 113 35.31 -26.17 -24.10
N ARG A 114 36.59 -25.94 -23.73
CA ARG A 114 37.71 -26.60 -24.41
C ARG A 114 37.71 -28.12 -24.27
N GLU A 115 37.36 -28.63 -23.08
CA GLU A 115 37.19 -30.08 -22.83
C GLU A 115 36.13 -30.66 -23.76
N LYS A 116 34.95 -30.03 -23.85
CA LYS A 116 33.89 -30.42 -24.79
C LYS A 116 34.38 -30.44 -26.24
N GLU A 117 35.07 -29.42 -26.71
CA GLU A 117 35.59 -29.33 -28.08
C GLU A 117 36.56 -30.48 -28.37
N LEU A 118 37.44 -30.81 -27.41
CA LEU A 118 38.37 -31.95 -27.55
C LEU A 118 37.63 -33.29 -27.66
N LEU A 119 36.65 -33.52 -26.76
CA LEU A 119 35.80 -34.70 -26.75
C LEU A 119 34.98 -34.82 -28.05
N GLN A 120 34.44 -33.72 -28.56
CA GLN A 120 33.74 -33.71 -29.85
C GLN A 120 34.67 -34.05 -31.02
N SER A 121 35.92 -33.58 -31.01
CA SER A 121 36.90 -33.93 -32.02
C SER A 121 37.25 -35.42 -31.98
N ARG A 122 37.45 -35.98 -30.77
CA ARG A 122 37.64 -37.40 -30.54
C ARG A 122 36.44 -38.20 -31.03
N GLY A 123 35.24 -37.84 -30.68
CA GLY A 123 34.00 -38.52 -31.10
C GLY A 123 33.85 -38.55 -32.64
N LYS A 124 34.21 -37.46 -33.34
CA LYS A 124 34.21 -37.44 -34.81
C LYS A 124 35.19 -38.44 -35.40
N THR A 125 36.40 -38.58 -34.80
CA THR A 125 37.40 -39.54 -35.21
C THR A 125 36.90 -40.95 -35.02
N GLU A 126 36.35 -41.28 -33.85
CA GLU A 126 35.75 -42.59 -33.51
C GLU A 126 34.59 -42.93 -34.46
N GLN A 127 33.71 -41.98 -34.77
CA GLN A 127 32.61 -42.17 -35.73
C GLN A 127 33.12 -42.46 -37.13
N SER A 128 34.21 -41.81 -37.60
CA SER A 128 34.87 -42.11 -38.88
C SER A 128 35.46 -43.49 -38.90
N GLN A 129 36.08 -43.96 -37.80
CA GLN A 129 36.60 -45.30 -37.66
C GLN A 129 35.51 -46.37 -37.72
N ILE A 130 34.38 -46.13 -37.03
CA ILE A 130 33.20 -47.03 -37.10
C ILE A 130 32.66 -47.13 -38.51
N ALA A 131 32.62 -46.04 -39.27
CA ALA A 131 32.20 -46.02 -40.67
C ALA A 131 33.15 -46.84 -41.52
N ASP A 132 34.47 -46.73 -41.34
CA ASP A 132 35.46 -47.55 -42.03
C ASP A 132 35.34 -49.04 -41.70
N PHE A 133 35.25 -49.41 -40.41
CA PHE A 133 34.98 -50.79 -40.00
C PHE A 133 33.69 -51.35 -40.60
N THR A 134 32.63 -50.53 -40.66
CA THR A 134 31.34 -50.92 -41.23
C THR A 134 31.47 -51.22 -42.70
N LYS A 135 32.21 -50.40 -43.45
CA LYS A 135 32.49 -50.61 -44.88
C LYS A 135 33.34 -51.86 -45.11
N ARG A 136 34.43 -52.01 -44.38
CA ARG A 136 35.32 -53.20 -44.46
C ARG A 136 34.58 -54.49 -44.14
N LEU A 137 33.71 -54.46 -43.11
CA LEU A 137 32.89 -55.60 -42.75
C LEU A 137 31.89 -55.99 -43.84
N ALA A 138 31.24 -55.01 -44.49
CA ALA A 138 30.35 -55.21 -45.61
C ALA A 138 31.09 -55.83 -46.85
N GLU A 139 32.26 -55.28 -47.14
CA GLU A 139 33.11 -55.81 -48.24
C GLU A 139 33.60 -57.24 -47.94
N ALA A 140 34.01 -57.55 -46.69
CA ALA A 140 34.44 -58.89 -46.27
C ALA A 140 33.29 -59.91 -46.36
N LYS A 141 32.09 -59.55 -45.87
CA LYS A 141 30.90 -60.42 -46.00
C LYS A 141 30.57 -60.72 -47.47
N LYS A 142 30.57 -59.73 -48.33
CA LYS A 142 30.32 -59.91 -49.77
C LYS A 142 31.36 -60.79 -50.44
N LYS A 143 32.64 -60.68 -50.08
CA LYS A 143 33.71 -61.53 -50.57
C LYS A 143 33.51 -62.99 -50.13
N LEU A 144 33.16 -63.24 -48.89
CA LEU A 144 32.89 -64.57 -48.35
C LEU A 144 31.70 -65.25 -49.06
N GLU A 145 30.61 -64.50 -49.34
CA GLU A 145 29.46 -64.99 -50.08
C GLU A 145 29.83 -65.40 -51.50
N THR A 146 30.70 -64.61 -52.19
CA THR A 146 31.18 -64.94 -53.54
C THR A 146 32.18 -66.10 -53.55
N GLN A 147 32.95 -66.33 -52.50
CA GLN A 147 33.85 -67.47 -52.35
C GLN A 147 33.11 -68.80 -52.10
N GLY A 148 31.98 -68.76 -51.33
CA GLY A 148 31.15 -69.99 -51.04
C GLY A 148 30.52 -70.58 -52.28
N THR A 149 30.55 -69.97 -53.43
CA THR A 149 30.08 -70.51 -54.73
C THR A 149 31.19 -71.21 -55.55
N SER A 150 32.46 -71.22 -55.09
CA SER A 150 33.61 -71.86 -55.75
C SER A 150 34.11 -73.08 -54.95
N THR A 151 33.38 -74.23 -54.98
CA THR A 151 33.88 -75.50 -54.46
C THR A 151 34.76 -76.20 -55.51
N GLY A 152 36.11 -75.90 -55.47
CA GLY A 152 37.13 -76.53 -56.25
C GLY A 152 38.39 -76.73 -55.41
N GLU A 153 38.92 -78.02 -55.37
CA GLU A 153 40.14 -78.40 -54.68
C GLU A 153 41.32 -77.47 -54.98
N GLY A 154 41.89 -76.81 -53.97
CA GLY A 154 43.03 -75.94 -54.02
C GLY A 154 42.76 -74.60 -53.50
N ALA A 155 42.50 -74.46 -52.19
CA ALA A 155 42.35 -73.13 -51.56
C ALA A 155 43.69 -72.39 -51.49
N PRO A 156 43.89 -71.29 -52.15
CA PRO A 156 45.08 -70.42 -51.98
C PRO A 156 45.13 -69.88 -50.54
N GLU A 157 46.35 -69.82 -49.95
CA GLU A 157 46.63 -69.07 -48.70
C GLU A 157 46.15 -67.64 -48.86
N GLY A 158 45.19 -67.20 -48.01
CA GLY A 158 44.67 -65.82 -48.02
C GLY A 158 43.15 -65.67 -48.22
N LEU A 159 42.39 -66.77 -48.11
CA LEU A 159 40.92 -66.74 -48.12
C LEU A 159 40.37 -66.14 -46.84
N LEU A 160 39.45 -65.21 -46.97
CA LEU A 160 38.71 -64.66 -45.82
C LEU A 160 37.90 -65.76 -45.10
N THR A 161 38.09 -65.89 -43.82
CA THR A 161 37.39 -66.87 -42.99
C THR A 161 36.22 -66.20 -42.25
N GLN A 162 35.28 -67.04 -41.76
CA GLN A 162 34.23 -66.57 -40.87
C GLN A 162 34.80 -65.96 -39.59
N GLU A 163 35.97 -66.44 -39.16
CA GLU A 163 36.68 -65.95 -37.99
C GLU A 163 37.19 -64.51 -38.16
N ASP A 164 37.71 -64.17 -39.35
CA ASP A 164 38.11 -62.79 -39.70
C ASP A 164 36.93 -61.84 -39.66
N ILE A 165 35.76 -62.24 -40.14
CA ILE A 165 34.54 -61.44 -40.07
C ILE A 165 34.09 -61.24 -38.61
N ASN A 166 34.16 -62.28 -37.78
CA ASN A 166 33.81 -62.21 -36.38
C ASN A 166 34.80 -61.31 -35.64
N GLN A 167 36.09 -61.35 -35.94
CA GLN A 167 37.10 -60.47 -35.37
C GLN A 167 36.80 -59.02 -35.74
N LEU A 168 36.60 -58.73 -37.04
CA LEU A 168 36.29 -57.40 -37.50
C LEU A 168 34.98 -56.85 -36.93
N SER A 169 34.00 -57.72 -36.71
CA SER A 169 32.75 -57.36 -36.04
C SER A 169 32.97 -57.02 -34.58
N ASN A 170 33.82 -57.76 -33.86
CA ASN A 170 34.16 -57.49 -32.46
C ASN A 170 34.93 -56.15 -32.33
N GLU A 171 35.88 -55.88 -33.24
CA GLU A 171 36.61 -54.61 -33.30
C GLU A 171 35.64 -53.42 -33.51
N LYS A 172 34.66 -53.58 -34.43
CA LYS A 172 33.63 -52.58 -34.64
C LYS A 172 32.80 -52.33 -33.36
N VAL A 173 32.36 -53.37 -32.69
CA VAL A 173 31.60 -53.24 -31.42
C VAL A 173 32.39 -52.56 -30.32
N GLN A 174 33.69 -52.90 -30.20
CA GLN A 174 34.58 -52.19 -29.27
C GLN A 174 34.67 -50.69 -29.58
N GLN A 175 34.81 -50.34 -30.85
CA GLN A 175 34.85 -48.93 -31.27
C GLN A 175 33.52 -48.23 -31.06
N GLU A 176 32.40 -48.88 -31.27
CA GLU A 176 31.06 -48.36 -30.97
C GLU A 176 30.89 -48.09 -29.44
N MET A 177 31.37 -48.98 -28.58
CA MET A 177 31.38 -48.79 -27.14
C MET A 177 32.25 -47.59 -26.74
N GLN A 178 33.42 -47.41 -27.36
CA GLN A 178 34.27 -46.24 -27.10
C GLN A 178 33.58 -44.95 -27.50
N TYR A 179 32.91 -44.92 -28.64
CA TYR A 179 32.15 -43.78 -29.11
C TYR A 179 30.97 -43.41 -28.18
N GLU A 180 30.21 -44.43 -27.70
CA GLU A 180 29.13 -44.17 -26.73
C GLU A 180 29.67 -43.66 -25.38
N ASN A 181 30.84 -44.10 -24.94
CA ASN A 181 31.52 -43.54 -23.76
C ASN A 181 31.91 -42.07 -24.01
N THR A 182 32.54 -41.77 -25.16
CA THR A 182 32.90 -40.42 -25.53
C THR A 182 31.66 -39.50 -25.61
N LYS A 183 30.54 -39.99 -26.13
CA LYS A 183 29.29 -39.29 -26.21
C LYS A 183 28.71 -38.96 -24.80
N THR A 184 28.85 -39.90 -23.87
CA THR A 184 28.47 -39.68 -22.45
C THR A 184 29.37 -38.64 -21.82
N GLU A 185 30.68 -38.66 -22.09
CA GLU A 185 31.62 -37.61 -21.62
C GLU A 185 31.27 -36.23 -22.18
N ILE A 186 30.88 -36.15 -23.47
CA ILE A 186 30.42 -34.90 -24.13
C ILE A 186 29.19 -34.36 -23.38
N THR A 187 28.19 -35.22 -23.11
CA THR A 187 26.98 -34.82 -22.37
C THR A 187 27.32 -34.26 -20.98
N SER A 188 28.23 -34.96 -20.27
CA SER A 188 28.69 -34.49 -18.94
C SER A 188 29.40 -33.14 -19.01
N ALA A 189 30.21 -32.90 -20.06
CA ALA A 189 30.86 -31.62 -20.28
C ALA A 189 29.83 -30.50 -20.62
N GLU A 190 28.79 -30.83 -21.38
CA GLU A 190 27.69 -29.91 -21.66
C GLU A 190 26.90 -29.52 -20.42
N ASP A 191 26.65 -30.47 -19.53
CA ASP A 191 25.95 -30.20 -18.27
C ASP A 191 26.78 -29.30 -17.33
N ARG A 192 28.11 -29.51 -17.26
CA ARG A 192 29.02 -28.59 -16.55
C ARG A 192 28.99 -27.18 -17.12
N ILE A 193 29.00 -27.05 -18.46
CA ILE A 193 28.91 -25.76 -19.13
C ILE A 193 27.59 -25.04 -18.76
N LYS A 194 26.46 -25.77 -18.74
CA LYS A 194 25.16 -25.22 -18.30
C LYS A 194 25.23 -24.74 -16.84
N GLU A 195 25.82 -25.54 -15.96
CA GLU A 195 25.98 -25.21 -14.54
C GLU A 195 26.82 -23.93 -14.37
N PHE A 196 28.00 -23.84 -15.01
CA PHE A 196 28.83 -22.63 -14.93
C PHE A 196 28.17 -21.40 -15.53
N ASN A 197 27.36 -21.53 -16.59
CA ASN A 197 26.58 -20.43 -17.12
C ASN A 197 25.48 -19.97 -16.14
N ALA A 198 24.80 -20.92 -15.47
CA ALA A 198 23.82 -20.58 -14.43
C ALA A 198 24.47 -19.86 -13.24
N GLN A 199 25.64 -20.36 -12.77
CA GLN A 199 26.41 -19.69 -11.71
C GLN A 199 26.87 -18.29 -12.16
N LYS A 200 27.35 -18.12 -13.39
CA LYS A 200 27.73 -16.82 -13.94
C LYS A 200 26.58 -15.84 -13.97
N ASN A 201 25.39 -16.28 -14.37
CA ASN A 201 24.19 -15.43 -14.37
C ASN A 201 23.81 -14.99 -12.96
N GLN A 202 24.03 -15.82 -11.93
CA GLN A 202 23.77 -15.50 -10.54
C GLN A 202 24.77 -14.48 -9.95
N MET A 203 25.92 -14.24 -10.62
CA MET A 203 26.88 -13.20 -10.24
C MET A 203 26.40 -11.79 -10.56
N THR A 204 25.34 -11.65 -11.36
CA THR A 204 24.67 -10.37 -11.60
C THR A 204 23.34 -10.35 -10.87
N VAL A 205 23.22 -9.46 -9.90
CA VAL A 205 21.95 -9.21 -9.22
C VAL A 205 21.13 -8.25 -10.04
N VAL A 206 19.86 -8.62 -10.31
CA VAL A 206 18.94 -7.81 -11.10
C VAL A 206 17.78 -7.28 -10.27
N SER A 207 17.17 -6.20 -10.72
CA SER A 207 15.94 -5.71 -10.13
C SER A 207 14.80 -6.73 -10.35
N LYS A 208 14.03 -6.98 -9.30
CA LYS A 208 12.82 -7.84 -9.36
C LYS A 208 11.55 -7.03 -9.65
N MET A 209 11.66 -5.70 -9.68
CA MET A 209 10.53 -4.79 -9.78
C MET A 209 10.91 -3.50 -10.51
N ASP A 210 9.92 -2.80 -11.03
CA ASP A 210 10.08 -1.44 -11.53
C ASP A 210 10.12 -0.48 -10.35
N GLY A 211 11.03 0.50 -10.39
CA GLY A 211 11.16 1.42 -9.27
C GLY A 211 12.23 2.47 -9.43
N ILE A 212 12.54 3.14 -8.32
CA ILE A 212 13.59 4.14 -8.21
C ILE A 212 14.58 3.70 -7.15
N ILE A 213 15.87 3.85 -7.46
CA ILE A 213 16.95 3.59 -6.51
C ILE A 213 16.97 4.71 -5.45
N VAL A 214 16.71 4.34 -4.21
CA VAL A 214 16.74 5.31 -3.08
C VAL A 214 18.12 5.47 -2.51
N LYS A 215 18.86 4.35 -2.39
CA LYS A 215 20.20 4.32 -1.77
C LYS A 215 21.08 3.30 -2.48
N VAL A 216 22.33 3.70 -2.73
CA VAL A 216 23.43 2.82 -3.14
C VAL A 216 24.51 2.92 -2.08
N ASN A 217 24.74 1.84 -1.32
CA ASN A 217 25.78 1.77 -0.31
C ASN A 217 26.95 0.91 -0.83
N GLN A 218 28.03 1.55 -1.22
CA GLN A 218 29.20 0.86 -1.75
C GLN A 218 30.08 0.22 -0.66
N ASN A 219 29.91 0.65 0.59
CA ASN A 219 30.67 0.13 1.74
C ASN A 219 29.68 -0.24 2.86
N PRO A 220 28.94 -1.35 2.74
CA PRO A 220 28.01 -1.78 3.76
C PRO A 220 28.76 -2.16 5.03
N VAL A 221 28.44 -1.48 6.12
CA VAL A 221 29.01 -1.78 7.44
C VAL A 221 28.08 -2.77 8.14
N ASN A 222 28.67 -3.82 8.74
CA ASN A 222 27.93 -4.65 9.67
C ASN A 222 27.66 -3.81 10.92
N THR A 223 26.40 -3.54 11.21
CA THR A 223 26.01 -2.83 12.42
C THR A 223 26.30 -3.70 13.65
N GLU A 224 26.60 -3.08 14.80
CA GLU A 224 26.89 -3.78 16.07
C GLU A 224 25.74 -4.74 16.49
N ALA A 225 24.55 -4.55 15.96
CA ALA A 225 23.38 -5.41 16.16
C ALA A 225 23.30 -6.62 15.22
N GLY A 226 24.31 -6.86 14.38
CA GLY A 226 24.34 -7.99 13.44
C GLY A 226 23.45 -7.83 12.21
N ALA A 227 22.79 -6.69 12.04
CA ALA A 227 22.01 -6.38 10.84
C ALA A 227 22.93 -5.80 9.76
N THR A 228 22.98 -6.44 8.60
CA THR A 228 23.74 -5.93 7.45
C THR A 228 22.90 -4.83 6.77
N GLU A 229 23.51 -3.65 6.53
CA GLU A 229 22.83 -2.64 5.71
C GLU A 229 22.67 -3.12 4.26
N PRO A 230 21.53 -2.81 3.59
CA PRO A 230 21.38 -3.13 2.19
C PRO A 230 22.36 -2.33 1.32
N VAL A 231 22.96 -2.99 0.34
CA VAL A 231 23.83 -2.35 -0.67
C VAL A 231 23.04 -1.53 -1.67
N ILE A 232 21.80 -1.96 -1.99
CA ILE A 232 20.87 -1.21 -2.84
C ILE A 232 19.48 -1.29 -2.22
N HIS A 233 18.79 -0.14 -2.21
CA HIS A 233 17.39 -0.04 -1.82
C HIS A 233 16.59 0.56 -2.97
N ILE A 234 15.59 -0.19 -3.45
CA ILE A 234 14.68 0.18 -4.53
C ILE A 234 13.28 0.29 -3.96
N ILE A 235 12.56 1.30 -4.35
CA ILE A 235 11.14 1.46 -4.03
C ILE A 235 10.33 1.55 -5.33
N SER A 236 9.09 1.07 -5.31
CA SER A 236 8.16 1.33 -6.41
C SER A 236 7.91 2.82 -6.55
N SER A 237 7.91 3.32 -7.78
CA SER A 237 7.62 4.74 -8.03
C SER A 237 6.16 5.08 -7.79
N GLN A 238 5.28 4.14 -8.03
CA GLN A 238 3.82 4.18 -7.83
C GLN A 238 3.27 2.75 -7.94
N PRO A 239 2.07 2.45 -7.42
CA PRO A 239 1.29 3.29 -6.50
C PRO A 239 1.88 3.34 -5.09
N TYR A 240 1.35 4.23 -4.26
CA TYR A 240 1.64 4.29 -2.84
C TYR A 240 0.52 3.65 -2.02
N LYS A 241 0.87 3.18 -0.84
CA LYS A 241 -0.05 2.68 0.19
C LYS A 241 0.10 3.50 1.46
N VAL A 242 -0.88 3.40 2.35
CA VAL A 242 -0.76 3.93 3.71
C VAL A 242 -0.66 2.77 4.69
N ILE A 243 0.29 2.86 5.59
CA ILE A 243 0.37 1.97 6.75
C ILE A 243 0.15 2.79 8.01
N GLY A 244 -0.49 2.18 9.01
CA GLY A 244 -0.73 2.79 10.30
C GLY A 244 -1.02 1.73 11.35
N SER A 245 -1.34 2.19 12.55
CA SER A 245 -1.80 1.32 13.64
C SER A 245 -3.07 1.90 14.23
N MET A 246 -4.00 1.05 14.61
CA MET A 246 -5.28 1.41 15.22
C MET A 246 -5.47 0.65 16.53
N SER A 247 -6.36 1.15 17.38
CA SER A 247 -6.69 0.52 18.64
C SER A 247 -7.45 -0.80 18.47
N GLU A 248 -7.42 -1.66 19.47
CA GLU A 248 -8.22 -2.90 19.49
C GLU A 248 -9.72 -2.62 19.35
N PHE A 249 -10.21 -1.48 19.87
CA PHE A 249 -11.63 -1.09 19.80
C PHE A 249 -12.06 -0.72 18.37
N ASP A 250 -11.14 -0.14 17.58
CA ASP A 250 -11.41 0.25 16.20
C ASP A 250 -11.30 -0.94 15.24
N THR A 251 -10.41 -1.89 15.56
CA THR A 251 -10.15 -3.08 14.75
C THR A 251 -11.39 -3.93 14.52
N VAL A 252 -12.27 -4.03 15.53
CA VAL A 252 -13.51 -4.81 15.46
C VAL A 252 -14.51 -4.22 14.45
N LYS A 253 -14.43 -2.90 14.22
CA LYS A 253 -15.36 -2.16 13.36
C LYS A 253 -14.87 -2.04 11.91
N ILE A 254 -13.57 -2.21 11.68
CA ILE A 254 -12.94 -2.02 10.37
C ILE A 254 -12.77 -3.36 9.67
N LYS A 255 -13.19 -3.39 8.40
CA LYS A 255 -13.11 -4.57 7.53
C LYS A 255 -12.40 -4.21 6.22
N GLU A 256 -11.82 -5.22 5.60
CA GLU A 256 -11.26 -5.09 4.25
C GLU A 256 -12.31 -4.60 3.25
N GLY A 257 -11.87 -3.76 2.31
CA GLY A 257 -12.73 -3.18 1.28
C GLY A 257 -13.49 -1.92 1.69
N GLN A 258 -13.45 -1.50 2.96
CA GLN A 258 -14.12 -0.27 3.39
C GLN A 258 -13.47 0.97 2.76
N PRO A 259 -14.29 1.96 2.33
CA PRO A 259 -13.79 3.20 1.74
C PRO A 259 -13.10 4.08 2.80
N VAL A 260 -12.00 4.69 2.37
CA VAL A 260 -11.16 5.55 3.21
C VAL A 260 -10.95 6.89 2.50
N ILE A 261 -11.10 7.97 3.25
CA ILE A 261 -10.68 9.31 2.84
C ILE A 261 -9.33 9.58 3.48
N ILE A 262 -8.34 9.93 2.66
CA ILE A 262 -6.95 10.12 3.06
C ILE A 262 -6.62 11.60 2.93
N ARG A 263 -6.21 12.24 4.04
CA ARG A 263 -5.84 13.67 4.10
C ARG A 263 -4.38 13.79 4.51
N PRO A 264 -3.44 14.00 3.56
CA PRO A 264 -2.06 14.25 3.91
C PRO A 264 -1.92 15.60 4.63
N LYS A 265 -1.15 15.62 5.72
CA LYS A 265 -0.96 16.85 6.52
C LYS A 265 -0.30 18.02 5.75
N VAL A 266 0.37 17.70 4.65
CA VAL A 266 1.05 18.67 3.78
C VAL A 266 0.05 19.43 2.90
N PHE A 267 -1.07 18.82 2.55
CA PHE A 267 -2.08 19.38 1.65
C PHE A 267 -3.37 19.63 2.45
N LYS A 268 -3.61 20.91 2.84
CA LYS A 268 -4.70 21.26 3.78
C LYS A 268 -6.11 21.00 3.26
N ASP A 269 -6.33 21.18 1.94
CA ASP A 269 -7.68 21.16 1.36
C ASP A 269 -7.84 20.06 0.27
N ARG A 270 -6.98 19.04 0.32
CA ARG A 270 -7.01 17.95 -0.68
C ARG A 270 -7.19 16.62 -0.01
N GLU A 271 -8.00 15.81 -0.65
CA GLU A 271 -8.35 14.47 -0.21
C GLU A 271 -8.01 13.47 -1.32
N TRP A 272 -7.59 12.30 -0.91
CA TRP A 272 -7.42 11.12 -1.75
C TRP A 272 -8.34 10.01 -1.27
N LYS A 273 -8.82 9.24 -2.20
CA LYS A 273 -9.65 8.07 -1.91
C LYS A 273 -8.78 6.83 -1.83
N GLY A 274 -9.20 5.92 -0.98
CA GLY A 274 -8.56 4.63 -0.84
C GLY A 274 -9.52 3.58 -0.30
N THR A 275 -9.02 2.38 -0.14
CA THR A 275 -9.75 1.27 0.46
C THR A 275 -8.87 0.54 1.45
N VAL A 276 -9.46 0.02 2.53
CA VAL A 276 -8.75 -0.84 3.49
C VAL A 276 -8.32 -2.11 2.76
N GLU A 277 -7.01 -2.35 2.67
CA GLU A 277 -6.44 -3.55 2.08
C GLU A 277 -6.45 -4.71 3.07
N SER A 278 -6.00 -4.44 4.29
CA SER A 278 -5.95 -5.44 5.34
C SER A 278 -5.86 -4.81 6.72
N VAL A 279 -6.37 -5.53 7.71
CA VAL A 279 -6.17 -5.25 9.13
C VAL A 279 -5.51 -6.48 9.74
N SER A 280 -4.39 -6.29 10.43
CA SER A 280 -3.67 -7.41 11.04
C SER A 280 -4.49 -8.05 12.17
N GLN A 281 -4.47 -9.37 12.24
CA GLN A 281 -5.03 -10.12 13.36
C GLN A 281 -4.06 -10.20 14.55
N PHE A 282 -2.80 -9.80 14.35
CA PHE A 282 -1.77 -9.82 15.37
C PHE A 282 -1.37 -8.39 15.73
N PRO A 283 -1.25 -8.06 17.02
CA PRO A 283 -0.76 -6.76 17.44
C PRO A 283 0.73 -6.60 17.04
N ASN A 284 1.19 -5.37 17.00
CA ASN A 284 2.62 -5.11 16.87
C ASN A 284 3.35 -5.77 18.06
N ALA A 285 4.33 -6.63 17.78
CA ALA A 285 5.09 -7.37 18.79
C ALA A 285 5.90 -6.47 19.72
N ASP A 286 6.24 -5.27 19.25
CA ASP A 286 6.85 -4.22 20.07
C ASP A 286 5.76 -3.23 20.46
N GLY A 287 5.50 -3.11 21.75
CA GLY A 287 4.57 -2.14 22.35
C GLY A 287 5.00 -0.68 22.16
N GLY A 288 5.46 -0.34 20.98
CA GLY A 288 5.93 0.99 20.60
C GLY A 288 6.64 0.98 19.27
N GLY A 289 5.94 1.32 18.24
CA GLY A 289 6.50 1.99 17.10
C GLY A 289 7.65 1.29 16.37
N GLY A 290 7.39 0.85 15.14
CA GLY A 290 8.41 0.97 14.10
C GLY A 290 8.96 2.40 14.12
N GLU A 291 10.24 2.56 13.85
CA GLU A 291 11.01 3.80 13.88
C GLU A 291 10.18 5.03 13.50
N GLY A 292 9.84 5.86 14.49
CA GLY A 292 9.21 7.17 14.25
C GLY A 292 7.94 7.53 15.02
N PHE A 293 7.29 6.63 15.76
CA PHE A 293 6.13 6.98 16.58
C PHE A 293 6.49 7.11 18.08
N GLN A 294 7.38 8.05 18.40
CA GLN A 294 7.57 8.56 19.75
C GLN A 294 6.60 9.72 19.95
N GLY A 295 5.34 9.39 20.17
CA GLY A 295 4.24 10.32 20.44
C GLY A 295 3.63 10.07 21.80
N GLY A 296 4.10 10.81 22.80
CA GLY A 296 3.33 11.24 23.96
C GLY A 296 2.85 10.15 24.92
N GLY A 297 3.52 10.05 26.05
CA GLY A 297 3.07 9.30 27.21
C GLY A 297 1.66 9.69 27.64
N GLY A 298 0.87 8.68 27.98
CA GLY A 298 -0.44 8.83 28.59
C GLY A 298 -1.16 7.51 28.65
N ALA A 299 -1.02 6.82 29.78
CA ALA A 299 -1.97 5.94 30.42
C ALA A 299 -2.90 5.10 29.52
N GLY A 300 -2.61 3.82 29.42
CA GLY A 300 -3.54 2.81 29.00
C GLY A 300 -2.83 1.74 28.15
N ASN A 301 -2.84 0.51 28.61
CA ASN A 301 -2.43 -0.67 27.84
C ASN A 301 -3.40 -0.91 26.67
N VAL A 302 -3.43 0.00 25.70
CA VAL A 302 -4.23 -0.20 24.48
C VAL A 302 -3.37 -0.92 23.48
N THR A 303 -3.80 -2.11 23.12
CA THR A 303 -3.13 -2.92 22.09
C THR A 303 -3.33 -2.29 20.71
N MET A 304 -2.24 -2.14 19.95
CA MET A 304 -2.27 -1.52 18.65
C MET A 304 -2.11 -2.57 17.55
N TYR A 305 -2.98 -2.50 16.55
CA TYR A 305 -3.01 -3.41 15.41
C TYR A 305 -2.62 -2.67 14.13
N PRO A 306 -1.65 -3.19 13.35
CA PRO A 306 -1.28 -2.59 12.08
C PRO A 306 -2.38 -2.78 11.04
N PHE A 307 -2.55 -1.76 10.20
CA PHE A 307 -3.45 -1.81 9.06
C PHE A 307 -2.78 -1.24 7.81
N LYS A 308 -3.33 -1.60 6.64
CA LYS A 308 -2.90 -1.10 5.33
C LYS A 308 -4.10 -0.58 4.54
N VAL A 309 -3.87 0.52 3.82
CA VAL A 309 -4.84 1.15 2.94
C VAL A 309 -4.20 1.35 1.57
N VAL A 310 -4.86 0.90 0.53
CA VAL A 310 -4.49 1.18 -0.87
C VAL A 310 -5.07 2.52 -1.26
N ILE A 311 -4.27 3.39 -1.86
CA ILE A 311 -4.72 4.65 -2.44
C ILE A 311 -5.20 4.36 -3.85
N THR A 312 -6.46 4.71 -4.16
CA THR A 312 -7.06 4.46 -5.47
C THR A 312 -6.93 5.62 -6.44
N ASP A 313 -6.74 6.83 -5.91
CA ASP A 313 -6.52 8.03 -6.70
C ASP A 313 -5.05 8.14 -7.14
N ASP A 314 -4.77 9.04 -8.09
CA ASP A 314 -3.42 9.32 -8.56
C ASP A 314 -2.51 9.76 -7.41
N THR A 315 -1.37 9.08 -7.29
CA THR A 315 -0.39 9.29 -6.22
C THR A 315 0.83 10.10 -6.66
N SER A 316 0.82 10.69 -7.87
CA SER A 316 1.97 11.40 -8.47
C SER A 316 2.53 12.54 -7.62
N GLU A 317 1.70 13.21 -6.84
CA GLU A 317 2.09 14.31 -5.95
C GLU A 317 2.46 13.85 -4.54
N LEU A 318 2.15 12.59 -4.20
CA LEU A 318 2.45 12.02 -2.89
C LEU A 318 3.92 11.58 -2.84
N ARG A 319 4.48 11.59 -1.64
CA ARG A 319 5.85 11.11 -1.41
C ARG A 319 5.88 10.15 -0.22
N GLN A 320 6.79 9.20 -0.31
CA GLN A 320 7.08 8.31 0.80
C GLN A 320 7.40 9.13 2.07
N GLY A 321 6.84 8.69 3.19
CA GLY A 321 7.07 9.32 4.47
C GLY A 321 6.06 10.39 4.86
N PHE A 322 5.19 10.84 3.96
CA PHE A 322 4.13 11.79 4.33
C PHE A 322 3.20 11.19 5.37
N HIS A 323 2.93 11.96 6.41
CA HIS A 323 1.93 11.60 7.40
C HIS A 323 0.55 12.00 6.93
N VAL A 324 -0.41 11.13 7.13
CA VAL A 324 -1.80 11.29 6.71
C VAL A 324 -2.75 11.06 7.87
N SER A 325 -3.87 11.76 7.84
CA SER A 325 -5.07 11.41 8.61
C SER A 325 -6.00 10.61 7.70
N LEU A 326 -6.54 9.54 8.22
CA LEU A 326 -7.45 8.67 7.50
C LEU A 326 -8.81 8.69 8.18
N GLU A 327 -9.85 8.85 7.41
CA GLU A 327 -11.22 8.69 7.82
C GLU A 327 -11.77 7.41 7.17
N ILE A 328 -11.87 6.36 7.97
CA ILE A 328 -12.38 5.06 7.52
C ILE A 328 -13.86 5.00 7.82
N LYS A 329 -14.67 4.77 6.80
CA LYS A 329 -16.12 4.63 6.96
C LYS A 329 -16.44 3.22 7.43
N ALA A 330 -16.73 3.10 8.72
CA ALA A 330 -17.01 1.84 9.40
C ALA A 330 -18.50 1.54 9.44
N GLY A 331 -18.87 0.31 9.12
CA GLY A 331 -20.25 -0.17 9.16
C GLY A 331 -20.97 -0.08 7.81
N ASP A 332 -22.11 -0.77 7.77
CA ASP A 332 -23.01 -0.71 6.61
C ASP A 332 -23.71 0.64 6.59
N ALA A 333 -23.85 1.21 5.41
CA ALA A 333 -24.68 2.40 5.16
C ALA A 333 -26.15 2.05 5.35
N ALA A 334 -26.54 1.83 6.60
CA ALA A 334 -27.93 1.55 6.95
C ALA A 334 -28.66 2.87 7.18
N LYS A 335 -29.85 2.99 6.59
CA LYS A 335 -30.75 4.10 6.91
C LYS A 335 -31.18 4.00 8.37
N LYS A 336 -30.88 5.04 9.14
CA LYS A 336 -31.17 5.13 10.57
C LYS A 336 -31.95 6.40 10.83
N ILE A 337 -32.92 6.32 11.76
CA ILE A 337 -33.64 7.51 12.19
C ILE A 337 -32.63 8.47 12.80
N ALA A 338 -32.58 9.69 12.31
CA ALA A 338 -31.57 10.66 12.69
C ALA A 338 -32.15 12.06 12.89
N ILE A 339 -31.52 12.80 13.80
CA ILE A 339 -31.79 14.22 14.05
C ILE A 339 -30.50 15.00 13.92
N PRO A 340 -30.54 16.29 13.52
CA PRO A 340 -29.36 17.14 13.54
C PRO A 340 -28.78 17.33 14.95
N HIS A 341 -27.46 17.48 15.04
CA HIS A 341 -26.80 17.73 16.34
C HIS A 341 -27.41 18.89 17.16
N PRO A 342 -27.75 20.05 16.55
CA PRO A 342 -28.31 21.17 17.31
C PRO A 342 -29.70 20.90 17.93
N ALA A 343 -30.40 19.86 17.48
CA ALA A 343 -31.71 19.51 18.02
C ALA A 343 -31.64 18.72 19.33
N LEU A 344 -30.46 18.17 19.67
CA LEU A 344 -30.26 17.37 20.88
C LEU A 344 -29.79 18.24 22.05
N ILE A 345 -30.44 18.12 23.17
CA ILE A 345 -30.03 18.73 24.47
C ILE A 345 -29.52 17.64 25.40
N ASP A 346 -28.43 17.91 26.09
CA ASP A 346 -27.93 17.05 27.18
C ASP A 346 -28.22 17.74 28.53
N GLU A 347 -29.18 17.24 29.24
CA GLU A 347 -29.56 17.73 30.56
C GLU A 347 -29.05 16.75 31.63
N ALA A 348 -27.88 17.02 32.18
CA ALA A 348 -27.28 16.23 33.27
C ALA A 348 -27.13 14.73 32.91
N GLY A 349 -26.81 14.41 31.64
CA GLY A 349 -26.64 13.06 31.14
C GLY A 349 -27.91 12.43 30.56
N ILE A 350 -29.03 13.14 30.60
CA ILE A 350 -30.29 12.74 29.96
C ILE A 350 -30.39 13.47 28.62
N LYS A 351 -30.51 12.73 27.55
CA LYS A 351 -30.60 13.29 26.18
C LYS A 351 -32.07 13.54 25.84
N VAL A 352 -32.39 14.78 25.47
CA VAL A 352 -33.74 15.26 25.27
C VAL A 352 -33.86 15.96 23.92
N VAL A 353 -35.01 15.82 23.27
CA VAL A 353 -35.39 16.57 22.05
C VAL A 353 -36.78 17.16 22.26
N TYR A 354 -37.05 18.31 21.65
CA TYR A 354 -38.38 18.88 21.52
C TYR A 354 -38.99 18.53 20.18
N ILE A 355 -40.17 17.91 20.20
CA ILE A 355 -40.96 17.56 19.03
C ILE A 355 -42.15 18.50 18.95
N LEU A 356 -42.36 19.12 17.80
CA LEU A 356 -43.56 19.92 17.51
C LEU A 356 -44.66 19.00 17.03
N LYS A 357 -45.73 18.88 17.86
CA LYS A 357 -46.91 18.09 17.55
C LYS A 357 -48.17 18.88 17.88
N ASP A 358 -49.08 18.96 16.88
CA ASP A 358 -50.38 19.66 17.03
C ASP A 358 -50.23 21.11 17.58
N GLY A 359 -49.18 21.81 17.16
CA GLY A 359 -48.89 23.19 17.56
C GLY A 359 -48.34 23.33 18.98
N LYS A 360 -47.91 22.24 19.62
CA LYS A 360 -47.33 22.21 20.96
C LYS A 360 -46.00 21.51 20.96
N LEU A 361 -45.06 21.96 21.82
CA LEU A 361 -43.79 21.30 22.07
C LEU A 361 -44.00 20.13 23.04
N GLU A 362 -43.50 18.97 22.62
CA GLU A 362 -43.46 17.77 23.45
C GLU A 362 -41.99 17.47 23.77
N ARG A 363 -41.62 17.54 25.06
CA ARG A 363 -40.27 17.19 25.52
C ARG A 363 -40.17 15.68 25.64
N ARG A 364 -39.23 15.07 24.90
CA ARG A 364 -39.02 13.62 24.92
C ARG A 364 -37.58 13.24 25.23
N GLU A 365 -37.44 12.27 26.09
CA GLU A 365 -36.17 11.59 26.31
C GLU A 365 -35.88 10.67 25.14
N VAL A 366 -34.63 10.70 24.65
CA VAL A 366 -34.17 9.90 23.51
C VAL A 366 -32.94 9.11 23.85
N GLN A 367 -32.83 7.93 23.23
CA GLN A 367 -31.60 7.17 23.24
C GLN A 367 -30.89 7.40 21.89
N THR A 368 -29.63 7.70 21.97
CA THR A 368 -28.82 7.97 20.78
C THR A 368 -27.91 6.79 20.46
N GLY A 369 -27.61 6.62 19.20
CA GLY A 369 -26.63 5.64 18.69
C GLY A 369 -25.44 6.29 18.04
N VAL A 370 -25.07 5.84 16.82
CA VAL A 370 -23.97 6.37 16.04
C VAL A 370 -24.25 7.79 15.56
N MET A 371 -23.20 8.57 15.35
CA MET A 371 -23.28 9.94 14.86
C MET A 371 -22.25 10.17 13.74
N ASN A 372 -22.54 11.15 12.91
CA ASN A 372 -21.59 11.75 11.99
C ASN A 372 -21.49 13.26 12.23
N ASP A 373 -20.83 14.01 11.36
CA ASP A 373 -20.63 15.48 11.54
C ASP A 373 -21.92 16.29 11.58
N ALA A 374 -23.01 15.81 11.00
CA ALA A 374 -24.26 16.56 10.87
C ALA A 374 -25.42 15.97 11.70
N PHE A 375 -25.49 14.65 11.86
CA PHE A 375 -26.63 13.94 12.40
C PHE A 375 -26.25 12.95 13.50
N ILE A 376 -27.20 12.73 14.43
CA ILE A 376 -27.12 11.73 15.48
C ILE A 376 -28.27 10.72 15.26
N GLN A 377 -27.94 9.43 15.29
CA GLN A 377 -28.95 8.38 15.32
C GLN A 377 -29.77 8.46 16.60
N VAL A 378 -31.07 8.36 16.47
CA VAL A 378 -31.98 8.12 17.60
C VAL A 378 -32.52 6.69 17.50
N THR A 379 -32.21 5.91 18.53
CA THR A 379 -32.63 4.50 18.62
C THR A 379 -34.02 4.33 19.25
N SER A 380 -34.43 5.29 20.07
CA SER A 380 -35.78 5.32 20.68
C SER A 380 -36.15 6.74 21.06
N GLY A 381 -37.47 7.04 21.07
CA GLY A 381 -38.02 8.32 21.52
C GLY A 381 -38.60 9.20 20.43
N VAL A 382 -38.21 9.01 19.14
CA VAL A 382 -38.77 9.74 17.99
C VAL A 382 -39.11 8.79 16.84
N SER A 383 -40.05 9.22 16.01
CA SER A 383 -40.51 8.48 14.81
C SER A 383 -40.18 9.25 13.54
N PRO A 384 -39.95 8.56 12.41
CA PRO A 384 -39.81 9.22 11.12
C PRO A 384 -41.04 10.08 10.78
N GLY A 385 -40.75 11.30 10.32
CA GLY A 385 -41.81 12.24 9.92
C GLY A 385 -42.23 13.23 11.02
N GLU A 386 -41.81 13.07 12.26
CA GLU A 386 -42.04 14.06 13.30
C GLU A 386 -41.13 15.30 13.08
N LEU A 387 -41.55 16.45 13.62
CA LEU A 387 -40.82 17.72 13.49
C LEU A 387 -40.00 17.95 14.77
N ALA A 388 -38.69 17.86 14.65
CA ALA A 388 -37.76 18.12 15.73
C ALA A 388 -37.32 19.60 15.70
N VAL A 389 -37.30 20.27 16.86
CA VAL A 389 -36.82 21.64 16.97
C VAL A 389 -35.29 21.66 16.83
N LEU A 390 -34.76 22.48 15.90
CA LEU A 390 -33.34 22.55 15.60
C LEU A 390 -32.51 23.34 16.64
N THR A 391 -33.11 24.38 17.20
CA THR A 391 -32.41 25.28 18.13
C THR A 391 -33.24 25.44 19.39
N PRO A 392 -33.29 24.41 20.24
CA PRO A 392 -33.99 24.53 21.51
C PRO A 392 -33.34 25.56 22.45
N THR A 393 -34.16 26.35 23.14
CA THR A 393 -33.70 27.37 24.10
C THR A 393 -34.12 27.02 25.48
N GLU A 394 -33.47 27.62 26.49
CA GLU A 394 -33.79 27.38 27.92
C GLU A 394 -35.22 27.78 28.32
N GLU A 395 -35.90 28.61 27.52
CA GLU A 395 -37.28 29.03 27.75
C GLU A 395 -38.31 28.01 27.26
N MET A 396 -37.90 27.01 26.49
CA MET A 396 -38.80 25.97 25.97
C MET A 396 -39.12 24.96 27.04
N HIS A 397 -40.39 24.62 27.17
CA HIS A 397 -40.86 23.62 28.12
C HIS A 397 -41.97 22.75 27.48
N ASP A 398 -42.21 21.64 28.12
CA ASP A 398 -43.25 20.69 27.67
C ASP A 398 -44.63 21.36 27.65
N GLY A 399 -45.40 21.15 26.58
CA GLY A 399 -46.70 21.73 26.36
C GLY A 399 -46.73 23.18 25.90
N MET A 400 -45.59 23.83 25.65
CA MET A 400 -45.51 25.20 25.14
C MET A 400 -46.17 25.29 23.76
N GLU A 401 -47.08 26.29 23.58
CA GLU A 401 -47.78 26.53 22.32
C GLU A 401 -46.87 27.29 21.32
N VAL A 402 -46.79 26.76 20.09
CA VAL A 402 -46.05 27.34 18.99
C VAL A 402 -47.05 27.75 17.90
N THR A 403 -47.09 29.03 17.61
CA THR A 403 -48.06 29.60 16.64
C THR A 403 -47.39 29.77 15.25
N ASP A 404 -46.07 29.84 15.17
CA ASP A 404 -45.35 30.01 13.93
C ASP A 404 -43.99 29.26 13.98
N TYR A 405 -43.63 28.60 12.89
CA TYR A 405 -42.39 27.86 12.76
C TYR A 405 -41.89 27.78 11.32
N ASP A 406 -40.59 27.75 11.15
CA ASP A 406 -39.92 27.54 9.86
C ASP A 406 -39.47 26.09 9.71
N GLU A 407 -39.99 25.38 8.71
CA GLU A 407 -39.51 24.03 8.38
C GLU A 407 -38.25 24.13 7.52
N VAL A 408 -37.15 23.68 8.06
CA VAL A 408 -35.87 23.56 7.34
C VAL A 408 -35.81 22.19 6.67
N LYS A 409 -35.48 22.20 5.39
CA LYS A 409 -35.36 20.96 4.57
C LYS A 409 -34.00 20.32 4.66
#